data_1e84c641617c0b0953e04cc0e9b9f95d
#
_entry.id   1e84c641617c0b0953e04cc0e9b9f95d
#
_cell.length_a   1.000
_cell.length_b   1.000
_cell.length_c   1.000
_cell.angle_alpha   90.00
_cell.angle_beta   90.00
_cell.angle_gamma   90.00
#
_symmetry.space_group_name_H-M   'P 1'
#
loop_
_entity.id
_entity.type
_entity.pdbx_description
1 polymer ?
#
loop_
_entity_poly.entity_id
_entity_poly.type
_entity_poly.pdbx_seq_one_letter_code
_entity_poly.pdbx_strand_id
1 'polypeptide(L)'
;EVFMAGLQGVYRTYDNGKTWIETNTGFVGSEVVDLVTALDGTMYATTYNLGIFKSIDGGKNWGFASFGIKNWYGMQLATHPEDADTVFTTTNGGVYKSTNAGKSWKLIGGSDLCDDEDVGGNCHYHGIIVEKEAPFKVLVGSGGDQYSKKGVGLTGSEDNGESWRNSDDGFVRDVHVSKLVIDPNNNNIFYATTQGATEYT
;
A
#
# COMPACT_ATOMS: atom_id res chain seq x y z
N GLU A 1 -10.41 17.52 10.41
CA GLU A 1 -10.55 16.10 10.82
C GLU A 1 -9.28 15.36 10.44
N VAL A 2 -8.76 14.52 11.35
CA VAL A 2 -7.58 13.69 11.11
C VAL A 2 -7.89 12.26 11.57
N PHE A 3 -7.40 11.29 10.82
CA PHE A 3 -7.50 9.88 11.16
C PHE A 3 -6.13 9.31 11.53
N MET A 4 -6.12 8.32 12.40
CA MET A 4 -4.94 7.57 12.81
C MET A 4 -5.24 6.07 12.75
N ALA A 5 -4.38 5.34 12.06
CA ALA A 5 -4.35 3.88 12.07
C ALA A 5 -3.47 3.38 13.23
N GLY A 6 -3.85 2.29 13.85
CA GLY A 6 -3.11 1.74 14.98
C GLY A 6 -3.43 0.27 15.28
N LEU A 7 -2.79 -0.24 16.34
CA LEU A 7 -2.88 -1.65 16.74
C LEU A 7 -4.30 -2.15 17.05
N GLN A 8 -5.21 -1.24 17.41
CA GLN A 8 -6.57 -1.59 17.77
C GLN A 8 -7.62 -1.06 16.80
N GLY A 9 -7.18 -0.53 15.64
CA GLY A 9 -8.10 -0.05 14.63
C GLY A 9 -7.86 1.40 14.19
N VAL A 10 -8.92 2.11 13.86
CA VAL A 10 -8.92 3.49 13.39
C VAL A 10 -9.47 4.43 14.45
N TYR A 11 -8.79 5.53 14.65
CA TYR A 11 -9.19 6.64 15.52
C TYR A 11 -9.32 7.90 14.70
N ARG A 12 -10.20 8.81 15.10
CA ARG A 12 -10.32 10.13 14.48
C ARG A 12 -10.38 11.25 15.52
N THR A 13 -9.96 12.42 15.10
CA THR A 13 -10.02 13.65 15.89
C THR A 13 -10.70 14.77 15.11
N TYR A 14 -11.42 15.63 15.81
CA TYR A 14 -12.02 16.87 15.28
C TYR A 14 -11.40 18.14 15.86
N ASP A 15 -10.47 18.00 16.80
CA ASP A 15 -9.88 19.08 17.60
C ASP A 15 -8.34 19.14 17.48
N ASN A 16 -7.82 18.76 16.29
CA ASN A 16 -6.41 18.75 15.97
C ASN A 16 -5.58 17.84 16.91
N GLY A 17 -6.13 16.68 17.25
CA GLY A 17 -5.41 15.64 17.97
C GLY A 17 -5.46 15.78 19.50
N LYS A 18 -6.26 16.70 20.06
CA LYS A 18 -6.41 16.82 21.52
C LYS A 18 -7.21 15.67 22.10
N THR A 19 -8.26 15.24 21.40
CA THR A 19 -9.06 14.06 21.75
C THR A 19 -9.20 13.14 20.55
N TRP A 20 -9.22 11.84 20.80
CA TRP A 20 -9.37 10.81 19.79
C TRP A 20 -10.58 9.93 20.09
N ILE A 21 -11.37 9.67 19.07
CA ILE A 21 -12.58 8.84 19.14
C ILE A 21 -12.31 7.59 18.32
N GLU A 22 -12.49 6.45 18.94
CA GLU A 22 -12.43 5.15 18.27
C GLU A 22 -13.56 5.04 17.22
N THR A 23 -13.24 4.52 16.04
CA THR A 23 -14.18 4.40 14.92
C THR A 23 -14.01 3.05 14.23
N ASN A 24 -14.28 1.97 14.98
CA ASN A 24 -13.98 0.58 14.61
C ASN A 24 -15.21 -0.27 14.34
N THR A 25 -16.39 0.31 14.17
CA THR A 25 -17.60 -0.48 13.87
C THR A 25 -17.41 -1.24 12.55
N GLY A 26 -17.39 -2.58 12.64
CA GLY A 26 -17.10 -3.46 11.51
C GLY A 26 -15.66 -4.00 11.44
N PHE A 27 -14.72 -3.43 12.21
CA PHE A 27 -13.45 -4.09 12.48
C PHE A 27 -13.57 -5.05 13.66
N VAL A 28 -12.88 -6.15 13.59
CA VAL A 28 -12.76 -7.08 14.71
C VAL A 28 -11.28 -7.22 15.06
N GLY A 29 -10.83 -6.40 16.03
CA GLY A 29 -9.59 -6.59 16.77
C GLY A 29 -8.32 -6.82 15.93
N SER A 30 -8.07 -6.04 14.89
CA SER A 30 -6.86 -6.15 14.07
C SER A 30 -6.09 -4.85 14.00
N GLU A 31 -4.77 -4.98 13.92
CA GLU A 31 -3.87 -3.86 13.60
C GLU A 31 -4.21 -3.30 12.22
N VAL A 32 -4.47 -2.01 12.15
CA VAL A 32 -4.60 -1.26 10.89
C VAL A 32 -3.23 -0.73 10.49
N VAL A 33 -2.76 -1.19 9.33
CA VAL A 33 -1.40 -0.91 8.83
C VAL A 33 -1.37 0.38 8.04
N ASP A 34 -2.39 0.61 7.20
CA ASP A 34 -2.48 1.83 6.40
C ASP A 34 -3.93 2.25 6.17
N LEU A 35 -4.12 3.55 5.89
CA LEU A 35 -5.42 4.18 5.72
C LEU A 35 -5.33 5.25 4.64
N VAL A 36 -6.21 5.16 3.63
CA VAL A 36 -6.29 6.17 2.57
C VAL A 36 -7.74 6.60 2.33
N THR A 37 -7.90 7.79 1.74
CA THR A 37 -9.19 8.31 1.32
C THR A 37 -9.16 8.56 -0.19
N ALA A 38 -10.13 8.01 -0.91
CA ALA A 38 -10.32 8.24 -2.33
C ALA A 38 -10.97 9.60 -2.59
N LEU A 39 -10.97 10.02 -3.86
CA LEU A 39 -11.47 11.33 -4.30
C LEU A 39 -12.93 11.61 -3.90
N ASP A 40 -13.77 10.59 -3.84
CA ASP A 40 -15.19 10.67 -3.46
C ASP A 40 -15.44 10.63 -1.95
N GLY A 41 -14.37 10.57 -1.14
CA GLY A 41 -14.45 10.44 0.32
C GLY A 41 -14.55 9.01 0.83
N THR A 42 -14.57 8.00 -0.05
CA THR A 42 -14.50 6.59 0.36
C THR A 42 -13.15 6.32 1.01
N MET A 43 -13.16 5.67 2.16
CA MET A 43 -11.96 5.31 2.90
C MET A 43 -11.66 3.82 2.78
N TYR A 44 -10.37 3.49 2.72
CA TYR A 44 -9.88 2.11 2.72
C TYR A 44 -8.82 1.96 3.81
N ALA A 45 -8.88 0.83 4.50
CA ALA A 45 -7.92 0.47 5.54
C ALA A 45 -7.37 -0.93 5.27
N THR A 46 -6.05 -1.10 5.26
CA THR A 46 -5.42 -2.41 5.28
C THR A 46 -5.20 -2.86 6.72
N THR A 47 -5.33 -4.14 6.95
CA THR A 47 -5.06 -4.76 8.24
C THR A 47 -3.93 -5.77 8.12
N TYR A 48 -3.28 -6.07 9.23
CA TYR A 48 -2.15 -7.00 9.25
C TYR A 48 -2.53 -8.41 8.75
N ASN A 49 -3.74 -8.91 9.05
CA ASN A 49 -4.13 -10.29 8.73
C ASN A 49 -5.61 -10.51 8.38
N LEU A 50 -6.42 -9.45 8.34
CA LEU A 50 -7.85 -9.55 8.02
C LEU A 50 -8.19 -8.97 6.63
N GLY A 51 -7.17 -8.49 5.89
CA GLY A 51 -7.35 -7.91 4.56
C GLY A 51 -7.72 -6.42 4.59
N ILE A 52 -8.51 -6.00 3.60
CA ILE A 52 -8.92 -4.60 3.38
C ILE A 52 -10.36 -4.40 3.84
N PHE A 53 -10.58 -3.29 4.51
CA PHE A 53 -11.89 -2.78 4.87
C PHE A 53 -12.16 -1.46 4.17
N LYS A 54 -13.44 -1.18 3.92
CA LYS A 54 -13.93 0.02 3.25
C LYS A 54 -14.99 0.71 4.09
N SER A 55 -14.93 2.03 4.14
CA SER A 55 -15.97 2.88 4.71
C SER A 55 -16.45 3.91 3.68
N ILE A 56 -17.76 4.13 3.61
CA ILE A 56 -18.40 5.16 2.76
C ILE A 56 -19.08 6.25 3.58
N ASP A 57 -18.88 6.26 4.88
CA ASP A 57 -19.56 7.16 5.82
C ASP A 57 -18.58 7.92 6.74
N GLY A 58 -17.37 8.18 6.23
CA GLY A 58 -16.33 8.90 6.96
C GLY A 58 -15.75 8.09 8.12
N GLY A 59 -15.57 6.79 7.93
CA GLY A 59 -14.94 5.91 8.90
C GLY A 59 -15.84 5.48 10.06
N LYS A 60 -17.13 5.75 10.02
CA LYS A 60 -18.05 5.36 11.10
C LYS A 60 -18.32 3.85 11.11
N ASN A 61 -18.53 3.30 9.93
CA ASN A 61 -18.76 1.87 9.72
C ASN A 61 -17.82 1.35 8.63
N TRP A 62 -17.30 0.15 8.84
CA TRP A 62 -16.37 -0.51 7.94
C TRP A 62 -16.92 -1.86 7.49
N GLY A 63 -16.81 -2.14 6.20
CA GLY A 63 -17.17 -3.42 5.60
C GLY A 63 -15.98 -4.08 4.94
N PHE A 64 -15.97 -5.41 4.96
CA PHE A 64 -14.92 -6.21 4.30
C PHE A 64 -14.89 -5.93 2.78
N ALA A 65 -13.70 -5.70 2.23
CA ALA A 65 -13.49 -5.29 0.84
C ALA A 65 -12.27 -5.97 0.18
N SER A 66 -12.05 -7.27 0.44
CA SER A 66 -10.85 -7.99 -0.05
C SER A 66 -11.15 -9.07 -1.08
N PHE A 67 -12.31 -9.04 -1.74
CA PHE A 67 -12.66 -10.09 -2.71
C PHE A 67 -11.66 -10.11 -3.89
N GLY A 68 -11.01 -11.26 -4.10
CA GLY A 68 -9.98 -11.45 -5.13
C GLY A 68 -8.54 -11.35 -4.61
N ILE A 69 -8.31 -10.83 -3.40
CA ILE A 69 -6.98 -10.84 -2.76
C ILE A 69 -6.74 -12.23 -2.14
N LYS A 70 -5.63 -12.84 -2.51
CA LYS A 70 -5.26 -14.17 -2.03
C LYS A 70 -4.42 -14.15 -0.74
N ASN A 71 -3.65 -13.08 -0.53
CA ASN A 71 -2.83 -12.88 0.65
C ASN A 71 -3.32 -11.64 1.40
N TRP A 72 -3.79 -11.81 2.63
CA TRP A 72 -4.46 -10.76 3.41
C TRP A 72 -3.51 -9.93 4.28
N TYR A 73 -2.23 -10.21 4.24
CA TYR A 73 -1.22 -9.34 4.86
C TYR A 73 -1.08 -8.08 4.01
N GLY A 74 -1.95 -7.11 4.28
CA GLY A 74 -1.94 -5.81 3.60
C GLY A 74 -0.82 -4.93 4.15
N MET A 75 -0.19 -4.16 3.26
CA MET A 75 0.88 -3.24 3.61
C MET A 75 0.44 -1.79 3.38
N GLN A 76 0.56 -1.27 2.19
CA GLN A 76 0.21 0.11 1.87
C GLN A 76 -0.90 0.17 0.83
N LEU A 77 -1.69 1.24 0.89
CA LEU A 77 -2.75 1.59 -0.06
C LEU A 77 -2.36 2.83 -0.84
N ALA A 78 -2.85 2.93 -2.07
CA ALA A 78 -2.81 4.15 -2.86
C ALA A 78 -4.10 4.30 -3.66
N THR A 79 -4.63 5.51 -3.72
CA THR A 79 -5.81 5.86 -4.53
C THR A 79 -5.39 6.57 -5.79
N HIS A 80 -6.13 6.36 -6.88
CA HIS A 80 -5.90 7.12 -8.10
C HIS A 80 -6.40 8.58 -7.91
N PRO A 81 -5.62 9.58 -8.34
CA PRO A 81 -5.94 10.98 -8.03
C PRO A 81 -7.16 11.54 -8.77
N GLU A 82 -7.54 10.92 -9.90
CA GLU A 82 -8.67 11.38 -10.73
C GLU A 82 -9.80 10.34 -10.87
N ASP A 83 -9.61 9.13 -10.34
CA ASP A 83 -10.60 8.04 -10.42
C ASP A 83 -10.83 7.42 -9.04
N ALA A 84 -11.96 7.74 -8.43
CA ALA A 84 -12.33 7.24 -7.11
C ALA A 84 -12.56 5.72 -7.07
N ASP A 85 -12.85 5.10 -8.20
CA ASP A 85 -13.07 3.66 -8.31
C ASP A 85 -11.77 2.86 -8.38
N THR A 86 -10.65 3.53 -8.71
CA THR A 86 -9.33 2.89 -8.83
C THR A 86 -8.51 3.04 -7.55
N VAL A 87 -8.18 1.89 -6.97
CA VAL A 87 -7.39 1.76 -5.73
C VAL A 87 -6.36 0.65 -5.91
N PHE A 88 -5.19 0.87 -5.35
CA PHE A 88 -4.08 -0.07 -5.36
C PHE A 88 -3.71 -0.48 -3.93
N THR A 89 -3.17 -1.67 -3.78
CA THR A 89 -2.60 -2.14 -2.52
C THR A 89 -1.41 -3.06 -2.76
N THR A 90 -0.48 -3.02 -1.84
CA THR A 90 0.60 -4.01 -1.71
C THR A 90 0.26 -5.04 -0.65
N THR A 91 0.69 -6.25 -0.86
CA THR A 91 0.55 -7.38 0.07
C THR A 91 1.81 -8.25 0.03
N ASN A 92 1.92 -9.20 0.95
CA ASN A 92 2.97 -10.21 0.88
C ASN A 92 2.83 -11.17 -0.33
N GLY A 93 1.79 -11.04 -1.13
CA GLY A 93 1.54 -11.89 -2.31
C GLY A 93 1.49 -11.12 -3.62
N GLY A 94 1.84 -9.85 -3.63
CA GLY A 94 1.87 -9.04 -4.84
C GLY A 94 1.18 -7.69 -4.73
N VAL A 95 1.08 -7.03 -5.88
CA VAL A 95 0.40 -5.74 -6.07
C VAL A 95 -0.98 -5.99 -6.64
N TYR A 96 -2.00 -5.48 -5.99
CA TYR A 96 -3.38 -5.62 -6.43
C TYR A 96 -3.98 -4.26 -6.79
N LYS A 97 -4.89 -4.29 -7.76
CA LYS A 97 -5.67 -3.14 -8.22
C LYS A 97 -7.14 -3.47 -8.21
N SER A 98 -7.95 -2.56 -7.71
CA SER A 98 -9.39 -2.49 -7.92
C SER A 98 -9.70 -1.36 -8.89
N THR A 99 -10.68 -1.55 -9.77
CA THR A 99 -11.26 -0.53 -10.66
C THR A 99 -12.77 -0.40 -10.44
N ASN A 100 -13.24 -0.84 -9.28
CA ASN A 100 -14.67 -0.84 -8.94
C ASN A 100 -14.89 -0.52 -7.45
N ALA A 101 -14.13 0.44 -6.96
CA ALA A 101 -14.20 0.93 -5.59
C ALA A 101 -14.04 -0.18 -4.54
N GLY A 102 -13.08 -1.09 -4.72
CA GLY A 102 -12.78 -2.15 -3.76
C GLY A 102 -13.77 -3.31 -3.73
N LYS A 103 -14.73 -3.38 -4.66
CA LYS A 103 -15.66 -4.52 -4.74
C LYS A 103 -14.95 -5.81 -5.15
N SER A 104 -13.91 -5.70 -5.97
CA SER A 104 -13.03 -6.80 -6.32
C SER A 104 -11.63 -6.30 -6.69
N TRP A 105 -10.65 -7.18 -6.53
CA TRP A 105 -9.24 -6.89 -6.76
C TRP A 105 -8.63 -7.89 -7.74
N LYS A 106 -7.76 -7.40 -8.61
CA LYS A 106 -6.98 -8.18 -9.55
C LYS A 106 -5.50 -8.05 -9.21
N LEU A 107 -4.76 -9.15 -9.21
CA LEU A 107 -3.30 -9.15 -9.14
C LEU A 107 -2.76 -8.51 -10.43
N ILE A 108 -1.93 -7.50 -10.30
CA ILE A 108 -1.31 -6.75 -11.42
C ILE A 108 0.22 -6.81 -11.39
N GLY A 109 0.81 -7.32 -10.32
CA GLY A 109 2.24 -7.56 -10.17
C GLY A 109 2.46 -8.59 -9.07
N GLY A 110 3.24 -9.58 -9.33
CA GLY A 110 3.49 -10.70 -8.44
C GLY A 110 4.95 -11.16 -8.51
N SER A 111 5.16 -12.49 -8.49
CA SER A 111 6.49 -13.11 -8.54
C SER A 111 7.33 -12.74 -9.76
N ASP A 112 6.70 -12.28 -10.82
CA ASP A 112 7.34 -11.76 -12.04
C ASP A 112 8.02 -10.39 -11.86
N LEU A 113 7.72 -9.70 -10.78
CA LEU A 113 8.42 -8.45 -10.41
C LEU A 113 9.62 -8.71 -9.49
N CYS A 114 9.83 -9.93 -9.08
CA CYS A 114 10.95 -10.34 -8.25
C CYS A 114 11.71 -11.47 -8.94
N ASP A 115 12.94 -11.21 -9.31
CA ASP A 115 13.84 -12.17 -9.95
C ASP A 115 14.42 -13.24 -8.99
N ASP A 116 13.81 -13.48 -7.84
CA ASP A 116 14.36 -14.39 -6.85
C ASP A 116 13.69 -15.76 -6.90
N GLU A 117 14.26 -16.66 -7.73
CA GLU A 117 13.88 -18.09 -7.79
C GLU A 117 14.18 -18.83 -6.46
N ASP A 118 15.05 -18.27 -5.61
CA ASP A 118 15.52 -18.93 -4.38
C ASP A 118 14.54 -18.80 -3.19
N VAL A 119 13.59 -17.86 -3.25
CA VAL A 119 12.61 -17.63 -2.15
C VAL A 119 11.20 -18.15 -2.42
N GLY A 120 11.03 -19.02 -3.41
CA GLY A 120 9.73 -19.66 -3.68
C GLY A 120 8.61 -18.70 -4.09
N GLY A 121 8.95 -17.54 -4.68
CA GLY A 121 8.00 -16.55 -5.18
C GLY A 121 7.32 -15.70 -4.11
N ASN A 122 7.84 -15.65 -2.91
CA ASN A 122 7.33 -14.79 -1.83
C ASN A 122 7.98 -13.41 -1.87
N CYS A 123 7.54 -12.58 -2.79
CA CYS A 123 7.93 -11.18 -2.80
C CYS A 123 7.03 -10.36 -1.91
N HIS A 124 7.62 -9.71 -0.96
CA HIS A 124 6.95 -8.79 -0.06
C HIS A 124 6.96 -7.39 -0.67
N TYR A 125 5.80 -6.91 -1.06
CA TYR A 125 5.63 -5.54 -1.53
C TYR A 125 5.12 -4.68 -0.38
N HIS A 126 5.81 -3.57 -0.10
CA HIS A 126 5.54 -2.74 1.06
C HIS A 126 4.98 -1.38 0.67
N GLY A 127 5.81 -0.54 0.04
CA GLY A 127 5.41 0.80 -0.34
C GLY A 127 4.65 0.86 -1.66
N ILE A 128 3.65 1.73 -1.77
CA ILE A 128 2.99 2.05 -3.04
C ILE A 128 2.54 3.49 -3.07
N ILE A 129 2.75 4.15 -4.20
CA ILE A 129 2.19 5.47 -4.49
C ILE A 129 1.69 5.52 -5.94
N VAL A 130 0.76 6.45 -6.20
CA VAL A 130 0.33 6.85 -7.55
C VAL A 130 0.65 8.33 -7.70
N GLU A 131 1.36 8.70 -8.77
CA GLU A 131 1.61 10.11 -9.10
C GLU A 131 0.31 10.89 -9.27
N LYS A 132 0.32 12.18 -8.90
CA LYS A 132 -0.87 13.02 -8.94
C LYS A 132 -1.18 13.59 -10.33
N GLU A 133 -0.22 13.49 -11.25
CA GLU A 133 -0.31 14.02 -12.62
C GLU A 133 -0.12 12.90 -13.64
N ALA A 134 -0.76 13.04 -14.80
CA ALA A 134 -0.61 12.07 -15.88
C ALA A 134 0.88 11.97 -16.32
N PRO A 135 1.35 10.75 -16.61
CA PRO A 135 0.63 9.48 -16.86
C PRO A 135 0.20 8.69 -15.62
N PHE A 136 0.18 9.28 -14.42
CA PHE A 136 -0.21 8.62 -13.15
C PHE A 136 0.63 7.39 -12.86
N LYS A 137 1.94 7.55 -12.90
CA LYS A 137 2.89 6.46 -12.64
C LYS A 137 2.60 5.84 -11.27
N VAL A 138 2.55 4.51 -11.24
CA VAL A 138 2.48 3.73 -10.02
C VAL A 138 3.89 3.30 -9.66
N LEU A 139 4.36 3.66 -8.46
CA LEU A 139 5.64 3.22 -7.93
C LEU A 139 5.41 2.26 -6.76
N VAL A 140 6.14 1.16 -6.77
CA VAL A 140 6.04 0.11 -5.76
C VAL A 140 7.43 -0.19 -5.22
N GLY A 141 7.53 -0.17 -3.90
CA GLY A 141 8.71 -0.61 -3.17
C GLY A 141 8.60 -2.07 -2.80
N SER A 142 9.62 -2.85 -3.10
CA SER A 142 9.72 -4.22 -2.65
C SER A 142 10.67 -4.37 -1.47
N GLY A 143 10.36 -5.30 -0.59
CA GLY A 143 11.23 -5.75 0.47
C GLY A 143 11.38 -7.27 0.38
N GLY A 144 12.55 -7.80 0.68
CA GLY A 144 12.69 -9.20 1.02
C GLY A 144 12.22 -9.42 2.46
N ASP A 145 11.84 -10.63 2.78
CA ASP A 145 11.73 -11.02 4.18
C ASP A 145 13.15 -11.11 4.81
N GLN A 146 13.20 -11.36 6.12
CA GLN A 146 14.48 -11.54 6.84
C GLN A 146 15.33 -12.71 6.30
N TYR A 147 14.82 -13.49 5.36
CA TYR A 147 15.46 -14.64 4.73
C TYR A 147 15.86 -14.39 3.28
N SER A 148 15.27 -13.39 2.61
CA SER A 148 15.65 -13.01 1.25
C SER A 148 16.81 -12.01 1.29
N LYS A 149 17.93 -12.40 0.69
CA LYS A 149 19.15 -11.57 0.64
C LYS A 149 19.12 -10.44 -0.39
N LYS A 150 18.03 -10.30 -1.16
CA LYS A 150 17.89 -9.30 -2.22
C LYS A 150 16.60 -8.51 -2.04
N GLY A 151 16.72 -7.23 -1.74
CA GLY A 151 15.67 -6.25 -2.00
C GLY A 151 15.63 -5.99 -3.52
N VAL A 152 14.44 -5.92 -4.09
CA VAL A 152 14.27 -5.62 -5.54
C VAL A 152 14.19 -4.11 -5.78
N GLY A 153 14.29 -3.31 -4.71
CA GLY A 153 14.30 -1.86 -4.82
C GLY A 153 12.94 -1.28 -5.17
N LEU A 154 12.92 -0.46 -6.21
CA LEU A 154 11.74 0.28 -6.67
C LEU A 154 11.36 -0.15 -8.08
N THR A 155 10.09 -0.45 -8.30
CA THR A 155 9.50 -0.78 -9.60
C THR A 155 8.41 0.21 -9.95
N GLY A 156 8.33 0.61 -11.22
CA GLY A 156 7.36 1.59 -11.70
C GLY A 156 6.53 1.06 -12.88
N SER A 157 5.29 1.50 -12.95
CA SER A 157 4.38 1.33 -14.08
C SER A 157 3.89 2.68 -14.56
N GLU A 158 3.92 2.92 -15.88
CA GLU A 158 3.40 4.13 -16.52
C GLU A 158 2.06 3.89 -17.23
N ASP A 159 1.55 2.67 -17.18
CA ASP A 159 0.33 2.21 -17.82
C ASP A 159 -0.67 1.64 -16.82
N ASN A 160 -0.69 2.21 -15.62
CA ASN A 160 -1.68 1.88 -14.59
C ASN A 160 -1.57 0.43 -14.07
N GLY A 161 -0.36 -0.17 -14.11
CA GLY A 161 -0.07 -1.51 -13.62
C GLY A 161 -0.19 -2.61 -14.66
N GLU A 162 -0.28 -2.29 -15.95
CA GLU A 162 -0.31 -3.30 -17.03
C GLU A 162 1.10 -3.82 -17.35
N SER A 163 2.13 -2.96 -17.29
CA SER A 163 3.54 -3.33 -17.40
C SER A 163 4.39 -2.65 -16.32
N TRP A 164 5.50 -3.29 -15.97
CA TRP A 164 6.37 -2.86 -14.89
C TRP A 164 7.82 -2.77 -15.35
N ARG A 165 8.56 -1.78 -14.82
CA ARG A 165 9.97 -1.57 -15.10
C ARG A 165 10.69 -1.25 -13.82
N ASN A 166 11.97 -1.63 -13.77
CA ASN A 166 12.84 -1.22 -12.68
C ASN A 166 12.97 0.33 -12.63
N SER A 167 12.90 0.91 -11.45
CA SER A 167 12.94 2.36 -11.20
C SER A 167 13.90 2.71 -10.06
N ASP A 168 14.93 1.89 -9.85
CA ASP A 168 15.87 1.97 -8.72
C ASP A 168 17.21 2.63 -9.08
N ASP A 169 17.34 3.28 -10.22
CA ASP A 169 18.54 4.02 -10.62
C ASP A 169 18.97 5.00 -9.51
N GLY A 170 20.19 4.81 -9.01
CA GLY A 170 20.73 5.61 -7.92
C GLY A 170 20.52 5.03 -6.51
N PHE A 171 19.75 3.97 -6.36
CA PHE A 171 19.70 3.21 -5.11
C PHE A 171 20.96 2.33 -4.98
N VAL A 172 21.42 2.17 -3.75
CA VAL A 172 22.43 1.15 -3.43
C VAL A 172 21.78 -0.22 -3.62
N ARG A 173 22.48 -1.18 -4.19
CA ARG A 173 21.96 -2.54 -4.44
C ARG A 173 21.41 -3.16 -3.15
N ASP A 174 20.37 -3.99 -3.30
CA ASP A 174 19.75 -4.76 -2.22
C ASP A 174 19.02 -3.90 -1.17
N VAL A 175 18.38 -2.80 -1.60
CA VAL A 175 17.60 -1.93 -0.72
C VAL A 175 16.16 -2.41 -0.62
N HIS A 176 15.70 -2.58 0.61
CA HIS A 176 14.28 -2.80 0.90
C HIS A 176 13.58 -1.44 1.03
N VAL A 177 12.57 -1.19 0.21
CA VAL A 177 11.76 0.03 0.28
C VAL A 177 10.49 -0.28 1.06
N SER A 178 10.42 0.20 2.30
CA SER A 178 9.34 -0.12 3.24
C SER A 178 8.12 0.78 3.08
N LYS A 179 8.32 2.05 2.74
CA LYS A 179 7.23 3.02 2.57
C LYS A 179 7.61 4.05 1.54
N LEU A 180 6.60 4.49 0.77
CA LEU A 180 6.71 5.57 -0.19
C LEU A 180 5.73 6.68 0.16
N VAL A 181 6.14 7.93 -0.01
CA VAL A 181 5.26 9.10 0.10
C VAL A 181 5.63 10.15 -0.94
N ILE A 182 4.61 10.86 -1.45
CA ILE A 182 4.80 12.00 -2.35
C ILE A 182 4.87 13.27 -1.51
N ASP A 183 5.77 14.18 -1.86
CA ASP A 183 5.81 15.50 -1.24
C ASP A 183 4.48 16.22 -1.49
N PRO A 184 3.81 16.75 -0.45
CA PRO A 184 2.50 17.38 -0.61
C PRO A 184 2.55 18.67 -1.43
N ASN A 185 3.72 19.31 -1.55
CA ASN A 185 3.91 20.59 -2.24
C ASN A 185 4.60 20.45 -3.60
N ASN A 186 5.19 19.28 -3.90
CA ASN A 186 5.89 19.03 -5.15
C ASN A 186 5.74 17.58 -5.62
N ASN A 187 4.90 17.39 -6.64
CA ASN A 187 4.57 16.07 -7.18
C ASN A 187 5.77 15.31 -7.82
N ASN A 188 6.88 16.01 -8.07
CA ASN A 188 8.11 15.40 -8.61
C ASN A 188 9.08 14.92 -7.52
N ILE A 189 8.74 15.09 -6.24
CA ILE A 189 9.57 14.67 -5.12
C ILE A 189 8.89 13.51 -4.39
N PHE A 190 9.63 12.41 -4.27
CA PHE A 190 9.21 11.21 -3.56
C PHE A 190 10.20 10.92 -2.43
N TYR A 191 9.68 10.49 -1.31
CA TYR A 191 10.47 10.01 -0.18
C TYR A 191 10.26 8.51 -0.02
N ALA A 192 11.36 7.78 0.12
CA ALA A 192 11.35 6.36 0.40
C ALA A 192 12.01 6.09 1.75
N THR A 193 11.37 5.31 2.61
CA THR A 193 12.05 4.72 3.75
C THR A 193 12.65 3.39 3.33
N THR A 194 13.94 3.23 3.60
CA THR A 194 14.68 2.04 3.19
C THR A 194 15.27 1.34 4.40
N GLN A 195 15.33 0.01 4.30
CA GLN A 195 16.08 -0.82 5.23
C GLN A 195 17.23 -1.45 4.46
N GLY A 196 18.47 -1.19 4.88
CA GLY A 196 19.62 -1.80 4.26
C GLY A 196 19.68 -3.30 4.56
N ALA A 197 20.19 -4.08 3.61
CA ALA A 197 20.56 -5.45 3.89
C ALA A 197 21.62 -5.44 5.01
N THR A 198 21.30 -5.98 6.16
CA THR A 198 22.30 -6.24 7.19
C THR A 198 23.13 -7.41 6.70
N GLU A 199 24.36 -7.16 6.27
CA GLU A 199 25.34 -8.25 6.14
C GLU A 199 25.53 -8.85 7.54
N TYR A 200 24.90 -10.00 7.78
CA TYR A 200 25.29 -10.85 8.88
C TYR A 200 26.59 -11.53 8.45
N THR A 201 27.72 -11.00 8.91
CA THR A 201 29.05 -11.67 8.86
C THR A 201 29.10 -12.82 9.84
#